data_a50ac0cfed408413b628a3c2479da0ff
#
_entry.id   a50ac0cfed408413b628a3c2479da0ff
#
_cell.length_a   1.000
_cell.length_b   1.000
_cell.length_c   1.000
_cell.angle_alpha   90.00
_cell.angle_beta   90.00
_cell.angle_gamma   90.00
#
_symmetry.space_group_name_H-M   'P 1'
#
loop_
_entity.id
_entity.type
_entity.pdbx_description
1 polymer ?
#
loop_
_entity_poly.entity_id
_entity_poly.type
_entity_poly.pdbx_seq_one_letter_code
_entity_poly.pdbx_strand_id
1 'polypeptide(L)'
;MKLYSYFRSSASYRVRIALNVKKVKYDIESINIVNGEQKESDYLEKNKQGLVPALELDTGEILTQSSAIIEFLDDAFPEIPLIPSDKVLAAKARALGSIITNEIQPLNNLRVLEYIRNVEKFDPSQVTKWYHTWLRSGFDALENSIRKPFCLGETVTIIECCLIPQVYNAHRFKFDMSNYPKIERIYKLCLELESFQRASPEAQPDYPENL
;
A
#
# COMPACT_ATOMS: atom_id res chain seq x y z
N MET A 1 15.28 -11.13 -6.90
CA MET A 1 14.78 -9.73 -6.80
C MET A 1 14.99 -9.21 -5.39
N LYS A 2 15.17 -7.88 -5.22
CA LYS A 2 15.31 -7.22 -3.92
C LYS A 2 14.33 -6.06 -3.79
N LEU A 3 13.58 -6.01 -2.69
CA LEU A 3 12.62 -4.94 -2.40
C LEU A 3 13.20 -3.99 -1.35
N TYR A 4 13.44 -2.75 -1.73
CA TYR A 4 13.73 -1.65 -0.82
C TYR A 4 12.45 -1.19 -0.17
N SER A 5 12.33 -1.33 1.13
CA SER A 5 11.07 -1.28 1.86
C SER A 5 11.23 -0.62 3.22
N TYR A 6 10.14 -0.13 3.76
CA TYR A 6 9.99 0.22 5.17
C TYR A 6 8.78 -0.49 5.73
N PHE A 7 8.90 -1.12 6.91
CA PHE A 7 7.84 -1.98 7.47
C PHE A 7 6.47 -1.31 7.45
N ARG A 8 6.38 -0.04 7.85
CA ARG A 8 5.12 0.71 8.00
C ARG A 8 4.70 1.48 6.75
N SER A 9 5.49 1.47 5.67
CA SER A 9 5.10 2.10 4.41
C SER A 9 3.94 1.35 3.76
N SER A 10 2.79 2.01 3.62
CA SER A 10 1.64 1.42 2.92
C SER A 10 1.95 1.09 1.46
N ALA A 11 2.76 1.92 0.79
CA ALA A 11 3.18 1.66 -0.58
C ALA A 11 4.09 0.43 -0.69
N SER A 12 5.02 0.22 0.27
CA SER A 12 5.83 -1.01 0.34
C SER A 12 4.96 -2.22 0.68
N TYR A 13 4.02 -2.07 1.61
CA TYR A 13 3.11 -3.15 2.00
C TYR A 13 2.27 -3.66 0.82
N ARG A 14 1.81 -2.78 -0.09
CA ARG A 14 1.15 -3.16 -1.36
C ARG A 14 1.99 -4.13 -2.17
N VAL A 15 3.27 -3.81 -2.36
CA VAL A 15 4.19 -4.63 -3.18
C VAL A 15 4.50 -5.94 -2.47
N ARG A 16 4.70 -5.94 -1.14
CA ARG A 16 4.89 -7.18 -0.37
C ARG A 16 3.70 -8.12 -0.51
N ILE A 17 2.45 -7.59 -0.45
CA ILE A 17 1.24 -8.40 -0.69
C ILE A 17 1.28 -9.01 -2.08
N ALA A 18 1.54 -8.22 -3.11
CA ALA A 18 1.56 -8.69 -4.49
C ALA A 18 2.61 -9.79 -4.70
N LEU A 19 3.84 -9.59 -4.22
CA LEU A 19 4.92 -10.58 -4.28
C LEU A 19 4.53 -11.89 -3.58
N ASN A 20 3.94 -11.80 -2.39
CA ASN A 20 3.53 -12.97 -1.61
C ASN A 20 2.33 -13.69 -2.23
N VAL A 21 1.33 -12.98 -2.74
CA VAL A 21 0.18 -13.58 -3.46
C VAL A 21 0.67 -14.34 -4.69
N LYS A 22 1.58 -13.75 -5.45
CA LYS A 22 2.18 -14.35 -6.64
C LYS A 22 3.24 -15.42 -6.32
N LYS A 23 3.56 -15.63 -5.04
CA LYS A 23 4.59 -16.59 -4.56
C LYS A 23 5.98 -16.33 -5.13
N VAL A 24 6.27 -15.08 -5.46
CA VAL A 24 7.57 -14.65 -5.96
C VAL A 24 8.55 -14.52 -4.79
N LYS A 25 9.75 -15.08 -4.93
CA LYS A 25 10.82 -14.94 -3.93
C LYS A 25 11.52 -13.59 -4.09
N TYR A 26 11.76 -12.95 -2.97
CA TYR A 26 12.48 -11.67 -2.92
C TYR A 26 13.19 -11.50 -1.57
N ASP A 27 14.23 -10.71 -1.58
CA ASP A 27 14.92 -10.23 -0.38
C ASP A 27 14.40 -8.84 -0.03
N ILE A 28 14.49 -8.48 1.26
CA ILE A 28 14.13 -7.15 1.74
C ILE A 28 15.39 -6.41 2.15
N GLU A 29 15.53 -5.18 1.67
CA GLU A 29 16.46 -4.19 2.19
C GLU A 29 15.68 -3.06 2.83
N SER A 30 15.86 -2.91 4.15
CA SER A 30 15.12 -1.95 4.94
C SER A 30 15.68 -0.55 4.75
N ILE A 31 14.79 0.42 4.48
CA ILE A 31 15.10 1.85 4.33
C ILE A 31 14.28 2.63 5.35
N ASN A 32 14.91 3.09 6.41
CA ASN A 32 14.20 3.80 7.48
C ASN A 32 13.84 5.24 7.06
N ILE A 33 12.60 5.40 6.60
CA ILE A 33 12.12 6.71 6.13
C ILE A 33 11.89 7.73 7.25
N VAL A 34 11.82 7.29 8.50
CA VAL A 34 11.72 8.19 9.66
C VAL A 34 13.09 8.82 9.96
N ASN A 35 14.16 8.05 9.80
CA ASN A 35 15.53 8.53 9.94
C ASN A 35 16.03 9.30 8.70
N GLY A 36 15.28 9.28 7.60
CA GLY A 36 15.66 10.00 6.38
C GLY A 36 16.54 9.22 5.41
N GLU A 37 16.78 7.93 5.62
CA GLU A 37 17.66 7.08 4.78
C GLU A 37 17.24 7.10 3.29
N GLN A 38 15.96 7.29 2.99
CA GLN A 38 15.48 7.43 1.61
C GLN A 38 16.00 8.70 0.90
N LYS A 39 16.64 9.61 1.61
CA LYS A 39 17.22 10.86 1.08
C LYS A 39 18.75 10.78 0.97
N GLU A 40 19.36 9.69 1.40
CA GLU A 40 20.79 9.46 1.29
C GLU A 40 21.20 9.19 -0.17
N SER A 41 22.42 9.55 -0.52
CA SER A 41 22.96 9.45 -1.89
C SER A 41 22.75 8.07 -2.49
N ASP A 42 23.09 7.02 -1.74
CA ASP A 42 23.10 5.64 -2.18
C ASP A 42 21.69 5.14 -2.53
N TYR A 43 20.67 5.58 -1.77
CA TYR A 43 19.29 5.27 -2.10
C TYR A 43 18.75 6.16 -3.24
N LEU A 44 19.15 7.43 -3.30
CA LEU A 44 18.73 8.33 -4.38
C LEU A 44 19.27 7.90 -5.76
N GLU A 45 20.37 7.14 -5.82
CA GLU A 45 20.82 6.50 -7.06
C GLU A 45 19.82 5.45 -7.55
N LYS A 46 19.12 4.75 -6.64
CA LYS A 46 18.10 3.74 -6.95
C LYS A 46 16.74 4.37 -7.22
N ASN A 47 16.34 5.33 -6.41
CA ASN A 47 15.07 6.05 -6.59
C ASN A 47 15.23 7.54 -6.35
N LYS A 48 15.37 8.30 -7.42
CA LYS A 48 15.54 9.76 -7.40
C LYS A 48 14.40 10.54 -6.72
N GLN A 49 13.24 9.91 -6.50
CA GLN A 49 12.15 10.52 -5.75
C GLN A 49 12.37 10.46 -4.24
N GLY A 50 13.32 9.66 -3.73
CA GLY A 50 13.52 9.45 -2.30
C GLY A 50 12.28 8.85 -1.63
N LEU A 51 11.66 7.86 -2.24
CA LEU A 51 10.48 7.17 -1.75
C LEU A 51 10.66 5.66 -1.78
N VAL A 52 10.00 4.95 -0.88
CA VAL A 52 9.85 3.49 -0.93
C VAL A 52 8.41 3.14 -1.37
N PRO A 53 8.20 1.99 -2.06
CA PRO A 53 9.19 0.98 -2.41
C PRO A 53 9.98 1.31 -3.70
N ALA A 54 11.11 0.61 -3.83
CA ALA A 54 11.76 0.35 -5.10
C ALA A 54 12.01 -1.16 -5.21
N LEU A 55 11.85 -1.75 -6.39
CA LEU A 55 12.10 -3.18 -6.66
C LEU A 55 13.26 -3.31 -7.63
N GLU A 56 14.35 -3.92 -7.17
CA GLU A 56 15.50 -4.29 -7.99
C GLU A 56 15.28 -5.70 -8.55
N LEU A 57 15.32 -5.79 -9.87
CA LEU A 57 15.20 -7.05 -10.59
C LEU A 57 16.55 -7.81 -10.61
N ASP A 58 16.51 -9.09 -10.93
CA ASP A 58 17.74 -9.90 -11.06
C ASP A 58 18.65 -9.41 -12.22
N THR A 59 18.10 -8.64 -13.14
CA THR A 59 18.82 -7.95 -14.23
C THR A 59 19.55 -6.68 -13.77
N GLY A 60 19.29 -6.21 -12.53
CA GLY A 60 19.82 -4.97 -11.98
C GLY A 60 18.96 -3.72 -12.26
N GLU A 61 17.88 -3.85 -13.05
CA GLU A 61 16.95 -2.75 -13.29
C GLU A 61 16.12 -2.46 -12.04
N ILE A 62 15.82 -1.18 -11.83
CA ILE A 62 15.05 -0.70 -10.67
C ILE A 62 13.69 -0.19 -11.11
N LEU A 63 12.65 -0.78 -10.56
CA LEU A 63 11.27 -0.33 -10.73
C LEU A 63 10.82 0.47 -9.51
N THR A 64 10.13 1.56 -9.75
CA THR A 64 9.58 2.44 -8.71
C THR A 64 8.07 2.60 -8.89
N GLN A 65 7.39 3.20 -7.91
CA GLN A 65 5.93 3.33 -7.85
C GLN A 65 5.19 2.00 -7.66
N SER A 66 4.57 1.84 -6.48
CA SER A 66 3.95 0.57 -6.07
C SER A 66 2.94 0.02 -7.08
N SER A 67 2.16 0.89 -7.73
CA SER A 67 1.19 0.47 -8.75
C SER A 67 1.87 -0.09 -10.00
N ALA A 68 2.91 0.58 -10.49
CA ALA A 68 3.68 0.13 -11.65
C ALA A 68 4.41 -1.19 -11.35
N ILE A 69 4.95 -1.34 -10.13
CA ILE A 69 5.58 -2.60 -9.69
C ILE A 69 4.56 -3.74 -9.69
N ILE A 70 3.35 -3.51 -9.17
CA ILE A 70 2.29 -4.55 -9.15
C ILE A 70 1.86 -4.92 -10.57
N GLU A 71 1.70 -3.95 -11.48
CA GLU A 71 1.39 -4.21 -12.90
C GLU A 71 2.50 -5.05 -13.54
N PHE A 72 3.77 -4.68 -13.34
CA PHE A 72 4.90 -5.47 -13.83
C PHE A 72 4.87 -6.90 -13.29
N LEU A 73 4.64 -7.06 -11.98
CA LEU A 73 4.56 -8.38 -11.38
C LEU A 73 3.40 -9.21 -11.95
N ASP A 74 2.30 -8.55 -12.30
CA ASP A 74 1.15 -9.24 -12.90
C ASP A 74 1.44 -9.76 -14.29
N ASP A 75 2.13 -8.98 -15.10
CA ASP A 75 2.56 -9.36 -16.45
C ASP A 75 3.69 -10.42 -16.42
N ALA A 76 4.67 -10.26 -15.53
CA ALA A 76 5.84 -11.12 -15.45
C ALA A 76 5.56 -12.51 -14.81
N PHE A 77 4.54 -12.61 -13.96
CA PHE A 77 4.14 -13.83 -13.24
C PHE A 77 2.62 -14.08 -13.38
N PRO A 78 2.14 -14.48 -14.57
CA PRO A 78 0.70 -14.50 -14.88
C PRO A 78 -0.08 -15.64 -14.22
N GLU A 79 0.57 -16.59 -13.52
CA GLU A 79 -0.07 -17.79 -12.97
C GLU A 79 -1.14 -17.47 -11.91
N ILE A 80 -0.96 -16.38 -11.16
CA ILE A 80 -1.92 -15.90 -10.15
C ILE A 80 -2.22 -14.44 -10.46
N PRO A 81 -3.21 -14.14 -11.32
CA PRO A 81 -3.47 -12.77 -11.77
C PRO A 81 -4.05 -11.91 -10.65
N LEU A 82 -3.53 -10.70 -10.49
CA LEU A 82 -4.08 -9.65 -9.64
C LEU A 82 -4.97 -8.69 -10.44
N ILE A 83 -4.87 -8.72 -11.76
CA ILE A 83 -5.67 -7.91 -12.66
C ILE A 83 -6.55 -8.85 -13.49
N PRO A 84 -7.88 -8.66 -13.48
CA PRO A 84 -8.80 -9.49 -14.27
C PRO A 84 -8.46 -9.47 -15.77
N SER A 85 -8.62 -10.61 -16.45
CA SER A 85 -8.41 -10.70 -17.91
C SER A 85 -9.46 -9.96 -18.73
N ASP A 86 -10.69 -9.83 -18.22
CA ASP A 86 -11.71 -8.99 -18.84
C ASP A 86 -11.31 -7.51 -18.76
N LYS A 87 -11.26 -6.85 -19.91
CA LYS A 87 -10.76 -5.47 -20.02
C LYS A 87 -11.56 -4.46 -19.20
N VAL A 88 -12.87 -4.65 -19.08
CA VAL A 88 -13.73 -3.74 -18.32
C VAL A 88 -13.54 -3.96 -16.83
N LEU A 89 -13.46 -5.23 -16.39
CA LEU A 89 -13.16 -5.55 -15.00
C LEU A 89 -11.74 -5.12 -14.62
N ALA A 90 -10.76 -5.28 -15.51
CA ALA A 90 -9.40 -4.77 -15.31
C ALA A 90 -9.38 -3.25 -15.10
N ALA A 91 -10.10 -2.50 -15.95
CA ALA A 91 -10.23 -1.06 -15.80
C ALA A 91 -10.90 -0.68 -14.46
N LYS A 92 -11.94 -1.40 -14.05
CA LYS A 92 -12.59 -1.21 -12.74
C LYS A 92 -11.67 -1.51 -11.58
N ALA A 93 -10.88 -2.60 -11.66
CA ALA A 93 -9.90 -2.94 -10.63
C ALA A 93 -8.87 -1.82 -10.45
N ARG A 94 -8.31 -1.33 -11.55
CA ARG A 94 -7.37 -0.19 -11.54
C ARG A 94 -8.01 1.07 -10.99
N ALA A 95 -9.24 1.38 -11.40
CA ALA A 95 -9.95 2.58 -10.94
C ALA A 95 -10.15 2.54 -9.41
N LEU A 96 -10.62 1.42 -8.84
CA LEU A 96 -10.81 1.28 -7.40
C LEU A 96 -9.47 1.30 -6.64
N GLY A 97 -8.43 0.64 -7.17
CA GLY A 97 -7.08 0.74 -6.61
C GLY A 97 -6.53 2.18 -6.65
N SER A 98 -6.84 2.92 -7.72
CA SER A 98 -6.41 4.31 -7.90
C SER A 98 -7.05 5.29 -6.91
N ILE A 99 -8.26 5.05 -6.44
CA ILE A 99 -8.85 5.85 -5.35
C ILE A 99 -7.90 5.85 -4.14
N ILE A 100 -7.27 4.72 -3.84
CA ILE A 100 -6.35 4.61 -2.71
C ILE A 100 -4.99 5.21 -3.06
N THR A 101 -4.45 4.86 -4.22
CA THR A 101 -3.07 5.22 -4.58
C THR A 101 -2.91 6.66 -5.04
N ASN A 102 -3.96 7.27 -5.57
CA ASN A 102 -3.90 8.60 -6.17
C ASN A 102 -4.67 9.66 -5.36
N GLU A 103 -5.73 9.26 -4.61
CA GLU A 103 -6.61 10.22 -3.93
C GLU A 103 -6.47 10.19 -2.39
N ILE A 104 -6.15 9.03 -1.78
CA ILE A 104 -6.03 8.93 -0.32
C ILE A 104 -4.56 9.02 0.11
N GLN A 105 -3.76 8.06 -0.34
CA GLN A 105 -2.40 7.87 0.18
C GLN A 105 -1.47 9.05 -0.10
N PRO A 106 -1.45 9.70 -1.28
CA PRO A 106 -0.57 10.83 -1.53
C PRO A 106 -0.82 12.02 -0.61
N LEU A 107 -2.10 12.29 -0.29
CA LEU A 107 -2.50 13.38 0.61
C LEU A 107 -2.19 13.06 2.08
N ASN A 108 -2.11 11.78 2.43
CA ASN A 108 -1.81 11.28 3.77
C ASN A 108 -0.36 10.74 3.88
N ASN A 109 0.48 10.99 2.87
CA ASN A 109 1.88 10.59 2.89
C ASN A 109 2.66 11.32 3.99
N LEU A 110 3.70 10.66 4.55
CA LEU A 110 4.54 11.21 5.61
C LEU A 110 5.05 12.61 5.26
N ARG A 111 5.56 12.83 4.04
CA ARG A 111 6.09 14.12 3.58
C ARG A 111 5.04 15.24 3.60
N VAL A 112 3.77 14.92 3.29
CA VAL A 112 2.66 15.88 3.34
C VAL A 112 2.29 16.17 4.80
N LEU A 113 2.21 15.14 5.63
CA LEU A 113 1.92 15.30 7.06
C LEU A 113 3.03 16.07 7.78
N GLU A 114 4.30 15.89 7.40
CA GLU A 114 5.43 16.69 7.90
C GLU A 114 5.34 18.15 7.46
N TYR A 115 4.98 18.38 6.19
CA TYR A 115 4.82 19.74 5.67
C TYR A 115 3.73 20.49 6.42
N ILE A 116 2.53 19.91 6.56
CA ILE A 116 1.43 20.60 7.25
C ILE A 116 1.69 20.82 8.74
N ARG A 117 2.47 19.94 9.40
CA ARG A 117 2.91 20.16 10.79
C ARG A 117 3.98 21.23 10.91
N ASN A 118 5.02 21.13 10.09
CA ASN A 118 6.25 21.89 10.28
C ASN A 118 6.22 23.25 9.58
N VAL A 119 5.55 23.36 8.43
CA VAL A 119 5.44 24.57 7.62
C VAL A 119 4.12 25.28 7.90
N GLU A 120 2.99 24.58 7.74
CA GLU A 120 1.65 25.16 7.96
C GLU A 120 1.26 25.25 9.44
N LYS A 121 2.09 24.66 10.34
CA LYS A 121 1.91 24.70 11.80
C LYS A 121 0.58 24.11 12.30
N PHE A 122 0.06 23.11 11.60
CA PHE A 122 -1.13 22.39 12.06
C PHE A 122 -0.86 21.72 13.41
N ASP A 123 -1.78 21.89 14.33
CA ASP A 123 -1.77 21.13 15.58
C ASP A 123 -2.17 19.64 15.33
N PRO A 124 -1.95 18.75 16.31
CA PRO A 124 -2.26 17.32 16.15
C PRO A 124 -3.72 17.04 15.78
N SER A 125 -4.68 17.85 16.23
CA SER A 125 -6.10 17.68 15.91
C SER A 125 -6.39 18.04 14.46
N GLN A 126 -5.79 19.10 13.95
CA GLN A 126 -5.88 19.53 12.57
C GLN A 126 -5.26 18.49 11.61
N VAL A 127 -4.10 17.91 11.99
CA VAL A 127 -3.47 16.82 11.22
C VAL A 127 -4.38 15.58 11.18
N THR A 128 -5.00 15.22 12.30
CA THR A 128 -5.95 14.11 12.38
C THR A 128 -7.17 14.39 11.52
N LYS A 129 -7.72 15.60 11.59
CA LYS A 129 -8.86 16.01 10.75
C LYS A 129 -8.52 15.95 9.26
N TRP A 130 -7.33 16.43 8.85
CA TRP A 130 -6.83 16.30 7.48
C TRP A 130 -6.81 14.84 7.06
N TYR A 131 -6.17 13.98 7.84
CA TYR A 131 -6.03 12.56 7.54
C TYR A 131 -7.40 11.87 7.37
N HIS A 132 -8.31 12.10 8.31
CA HIS A 132 -9.65 11.53 8.29
C HIS A 132 -10.51 12.05 7.13
N THR A 133 -10.32 13.30 6.72
CA THR A 133 -11.06 13.88 5.58
C THR A 133 -10.82 13.10 4.31
N TRP A 134 -9.56 12.82 3.99
CA TRP A 134 -9.18 12.11 2.76
C TRP A 134 -9.48 10.61 2.84
N LEU A 135 -9.37 10.00 4.02
CA LEU A 135 -9.84 8.63 4.23
C LEU A 135 -11.33 8.51 3.94
N ARG A 136 -12.14 9.40 4.52
CA ARG A 136 -13.59 9.36 4.34
C ARG A 136 -13.97 9.48 2.87
N SER A 137 -13.43 10.47 2.18
CA SER A 137 -13.71 10.71 0.76
C SER A 137 -13.50 9.46 -0.09
N GLY A 138 -12.38 8.76 0.09
CA GLY A 138 -12.10 7.56 -0.69
C GLY A 138 -12.86 6.33 -0.22
N PHE A 139 -13.01 6.15 1.10
CA PHE A 139 -13.72 4.98 1.65
C PHE A 139 -15.22 5.02 1.37
N ASP A 140 -15.85 6.19 1.33
CA ASP A 140 -17.26 6.34 0.91
C ASP A 140 -17.47 5.80 -0.52
N ALA A 141 -16.56 6.13 -1.44
CA ALA A 141 -16.62 5.63 -2.81
C ALA A 141 -16.36 4.12 -2.90
N LEU A 142 -15.38 3.62 -2.16
CA LEU A 142 -15.02 2.19 -2.14
C LEU A 142 -16.12 1.33 -1.53
N GLU A 143 -16.66 1.71 -0.36
CA GLU A 143 -17.71 0.96 0.34
C GLU A 143 -18.93 0.71 -0.54
N ASN A 144 -19.31 1.69 -1.36
CA ASN A 144 -20.42 1.59 -2.29
C ASN A 144 -20.13 0.72 -3.52
N SER A 145 -18.83 0.50 -3.83
CA SER A 145 -18.39 -0.23 -5.02
C SER A 145 -18.06 -1.69 -4.77
N ILE A 146 -17.83 -2.05 -3.50
CA ILE A 146 -17.38 -3.40 -3.08
C ILE A 146 -18.50 -4.43 -3.20
N ARG A 147 -18.12 -5.62 -3.69
CA ARG A 147 -18.95 -6.82 -3.78
C ARG A 147 -18.52 -7.87 -2.74
N LYS A 148 -18.89 -9.12 -2.92
CA LYS A 148 -18.51 -10.26 -2.06
C LYS A 148 -17.91 -11.37 -2.92
N PRO A 149 -17.00 -12.18 -2.37
CA PRO A 149 -16.32 -12.07 -1.05
C PRO A 149 -15.25 -10.98 -1.01
N PHE A 150 -14.53 -10.74 -2.13
CA PHE A 150 -13.54 -9.66 -2.29
C PHE A 150 -14.13 -8.44 -3.02
N CYS A 151 -13.34 -7.43 -3.31
CA CYS A 151 -13.83 -6.16 -3.87
C CYS A 151 -14.53 -6.31 -5.21
N LEU A 152 -14.07 -7.22 -6.09
CA LEU A 152 -14.70 -7.48 -7.40
C LEU A 152 -15.26 -8.90 -7.58
N GLY A 153 -15.22 -9.74 -6.56
CA GLY A 153 -15.73 -11.12 -6.67
C GLY A 153 -14.93 -12.14 -5.86
N GLU A 154 -14.55 -13.26 -6.47
CA GLU A 154 -14.09 -14.45 -5.76
C GLU A 154 -12.58 -14.46 -5.44
N THR A 155 -11.80 -13.60 -6.04
CA THR A 155 -10.33 -13.60 -5.92
C THR A 155 -9.77 -12.27 -5.48
N VAL A 156 -8.61 -12.31 -4.82
CA VAL A 156 -7.78 -11.13 -4.54
C VAL A 156 -7.35 -10.47 -5.84
N THR A 157 -7.41 -9.15 -5.87
CA THR A 157 -6.98 -8.32 -7.00
C THR A 157 -6.02 -7.23 -6.55
N ILE A 158 -5.58 -6.37 -7.46
CA ILE A 158 -4.80 -5.17 -7.15
C ILE A 158 -5.52 -4.27 -6.13
N ILE A 159 -6.85 -4.36 -6.02
CA ILE A 159 -7.61 -3.53 -5.09
C ILE A 159 -7.27 -3.91 -3.66
N GLU A 160 -7.27 -5.21 -3.33
CA GLU A 160 -6.92 -5.68 -1.98
C GLU A 160 -5.47 -5.35 -1.65
N CYS A 161 -4.56 -5.46 -2.63
CA CYS A 161 -3.18 -5.03 -2.44
C CYS A 161 -3.08 -3.56 -2.01
N CYS A 162 -3.96 -2.70 -2.54
CA CYS A 162 -4.00 -1.28 -2.20
C CYS A 162 -4.80 -1.01 -0.91
N LEU A 163 -5.94 -1.67 -0.75
CA LEU A 163 -6.91 -1.40 0.31
C LEU A 163 -6.39 -1.81 1.69
N ILE A 164 -5.84 -3.02 1.82
CA ILE A 164 -5.45 -3.56 3.13
C ILE A 164 -4.41 -2.68 3.84
N PRO A 165 -3.33 -2.20 3.17
CA PRO A 165 -2.41 -1.24 3.79
C PRO A 165 -3.07 0.08 4.19
N GLN A 166 -4.10 0.51 3.47
CA GLN A 166 -4.81 1.76 3.78
C GLN A 166 -5.73 1.58 4.99
N VAL A 167 -6.41 0.44 5.12
CA VAL A 167 -7.22 0.10 6.29
C VAL A 167 -6.33 -0.06 7.53
N TYR A 168 -5.18 -0.73 7.41
CA TYR A 168 -4.18 -0.78 8.49
C TYR A 168 -3.83 0.63 9.01
N ASN A 169 -3.58 1.56 8.10
CA ASN A 169 -3.33 2.94 8.47
C ASN A 169 -4.55 3.65 9.07
N ALA A 170 -5.76 3.37 8.59
CA ALA A 170 -6.99 3.94 9.16
C ALA A 170 -7.14 3.55 10.63
N HIS A 171 -6.93 2.27 10.97
CA HIS A 171 -6.93 1.79 12.36
C HIS A 171 -5.84 2.47 13.19
N ARG A 172 -4.62 2.57 12.67
CA ARG A 172 -3.50 3.23 13.35
C ARG A 172 -3.78 4.71 13.65
N PHE A 173 -4.48 5.41 12.75
CA PHE A 173 -4.92 6.80 12.95
C PHE A 173 -6.27 6.92 13.67
N LYS A 174 -6.79 5.82 14.23
CA LYS A 174 -8.05 5.76 14.97
C LYS A 174 -9.24 6.34 14.19
N PHE A 175 -9.26 6.09 12.89
CA PHE A 175 -10.39 6.46 12.04
C PHE A 175 -11.59 5.57 12.36
N ASP A 176 -12.77 6.16 12.49
CA ASP A 176 -13.99 5.41 12.76
C ASP A 176 -14.43 4.63 11.51
N MET A 177 -14.32 3.30 11.58
CA MET A 177 -14.65 2.37 10.51
C MET A 177 -16.11 1.87 10.57
N SER A 178 -16.92 2.35 11.50
CA SER A 178 -18.31 1.86 11.71
C SER A 178 -19.22 1.98 10.48
N ASN A 179 -18.96 2.97 9.62
CA ASN A 179 -19.70 3.18 8.38
C ASN A 179 -19.16 2.36 7.18
N TYR A 180 -18.11 1.54 7.37
CA TYR A 180 -17.42 0.80 6.32
C TYR A 180 -17.41 -0.71 6.56
N PRO A 181 -18.57 -1.37 6.79
CA PRO A 181 -18.62 -2.78 7.15
C PRO A 181 -18.14 -3.72 6.04
N LYS A 182 -18.25 -3.35 4.75
CA LYS A 182 -17.75 -4.19 3.67
C LYS A 182 -16.21 -4.11 3.59
N ILE A 183 -15.64 -2.91 3.75
CA ILE A 183 -14.19 -2.70 3.82
C ILE A 183 -13.61 -3.48 4.99
N GLU A 184 -14.21 -3.37 6.18
CA GLU A 184 -13.79 -4.11 7.38
C GLU A 184 -13.86 -5.64 7.19
N ARG A 185 -14.91 -6.12 6.55
CA ARG A 185 -15.06 -7.54 6.24
C ARG A 185 -13.94 -8.03 5.32
N ILE A 186 -13.61 -7.28 4.27
CA ILE A 186 -12.51 -7.63 3.35
C ILE A 186 -11.18 -7.58 4.07
N TYR A 187 -10.96 -6.57 4.91
CA TYR A 187 -9.74 -6.48 5.71
C TYR A 187 -9.55 -7.73 6.56
N LYS A 188 -10.56 -8.16 7.32
CA LYS A 188 -10.51 -9.37 8.14
C LYS A 188 -10.26 -10.61 7.30
N LEU A 189 -10.98 -10.77 6.19
CA LEU A 189 -10.81 -11.90 5.28
C LEU A 189 -9.39 -11.99 4.71
N CYS A 190 -8.81 -10.86 4.30
CA CYS A 190 -7.44 -10.83 3.78
C CYS A 190 -6.41 -11.17 4.86
N LEU A 191 -6.61 -10.76 6.12
CA LEU A 191 -5.69 -11.10 7.22
C LEU A 191 -5.67 -12.59 7.56
N GLU A 192 -6.65 -13.38 7.14
CA GLU A 192 -6.63 -14.84 7.25
C GLU A 192 -5.70 -15.50 6.21
N LEU A 193 -5.34 -14.78 5.14
CA LEU A 193 -4.48 -15.31 4.08
C LEU A 193 -2.99 -15.18 4.45
N GLU A 194 -2.24 -16.27 4.37
CA GLU A 194 -0.80 -16.32 4.67
C GLU A 194 -0.01 -15.23 3.91
N SER A 195 -0.36 -14.99 2.64
CA SER A 195 0.29 -13.97 1.81
C SER A 195 0.18 -12.55 2.39
N PHE A 196 -0.93 -12.22 3.03
CA PHE A 196 -1.12 -10.94 3.69
C PHE A 196 -0.47 -10.89 5.07
N GLN A 197 -0.52 -11.99 5.82
CA GLN A 197 0.16 -12.10 7.12
C GLN A 197 1.66 -11.90 6.98
N ARG A 198 2.30 -12.57 6.02
CA ARG A 198 3.73 -12.42 5.72
C ARG A 198 4.10 -11.03 5.22
N ALA A 199 3.17 -10.31 4.59
CA ALA A 199 3.36 -8.96 4.11
C ALA A 199 3.13 -7.88 5.17
N SER A 200 2.49 -8.23 6.30
CA SER A 200 2.10 -7.26 7.34
C SER A 200 3.31 -6.49 7.89
N PRO A 201 3.12 -5.28 8.41
CA PRO A 201 4.19 -4.53 9.06
C PRO A 201 4.90 -5.32 10.16
N GLU A 202 4.15 -6.06 10.97
CA GLU A 202 4.62 -6.82 12.12
C GLU A 202 5.52 -8.02 11.73
N ALA A 203 5.39 -8.51 10.50
CA ALA A 203 6.19 -9.62 9.98
C ALA A 203 7.49 -9.16 9.31
N GLN A 204 7.79 -7.86 9.27
CA GLN A 204 8.95 -7.35 8.56
C GLN A 204 10.20 -7.31 9.46
N PRO A 205 11.40 -7.50 8.86
CA PRO A 205 12.66 -7.57 9.62
C PRO A 205 13.02 -6.25 10.33
N ASP A 206 12.50 -5.12 9.86
CA ASP A 206 12.69 -3.79 10.44
C ASP A 206 11.55 -3.36 11.38
N TYR A 207 10.65 -4.29 11.75
CA TYR A 207 9.63 -4.00 12.75
C TYR A 207 10.26 -3.87 14.15
N PRO A 208 10.04 -2.76 14.86
CA PRO A 208 10.66 -2.56 16.17
C PRO A 208 10.09 -3.52 17.22
N GLU A 209 10.95 -4.13 18.02
CA GLU A 209 10.53 -5.07 19.11
C GLU A 209 9.67 -4.42 20.20
N ASN A 210 9.69 -3.07 20.31
CA ASN A 210 9.04 -2.32 21.41
C ASN A 210 8.09 -1.21 20.88
N LEU A 211 7.23 -1.51 19.94
CA LEU A 211 6.26 -0.54 19.41
C LEU A 211 4.93 -0.67 20.13
#